data_4460c20b1d18c6b090cb8986027a9e3d
#
_entry.id   4460c20b1d18c6b090cb8986027a9e3d
#
_cell.length_a   1.000
_cell.length_b   1.000
_cell.length_c   1.000
_cell.angle_alpha   90.00
_cell.angle_beta   90.00
_cell.angle_gamma   90.00
#
_symmetry.space_group_name_H-M   'P 1'
#
loop_
_entity.id
_entity.type
_entity.pdbx_description
1 polymer ?
#
loop_
_entity_poly.entity_id
_entity_poly.type
_entity_poly.pdbx_seq_one_letter_code
_entity_poly.pdbx_strand_id
1 'polypeptide(L)'
;MLDQLTNLVKQYAGDAIINNPAIPNERNDEAINETSSSIAGGLQNMLSSGGAQDILKMFSGNQSVSNSTVTNNVSGGVIQNLMSKFGLDQSTASNIANKLVPNVMQNLVQKTNDPNDSSFDIQGIFNGLSRGSTSGFNMQALLNKLKGAGLDQDGDGDTDLQDLTKMLSGGGGGILDKVKGMFN
;
A
#
# COMPACT_ATOMS: atom_id res chain seq x y z
N MET A 1 6.66 2.03 11.20
CA MET A 1 6.13 1.52 9.91
C MET A 1 7.23 1.03 8.96
N LEU A 2 8.23 1.84 8.61
CA LEU A 2 9.27 1.41 7.65
C LEU A 2 10.06 0.19 8.15
N ASP A 3 10.48 0.18 9.41
CA ASP A 3 11.20 -0.97 10.01
C ASP A 3 10.38 -2.26 9.98
N GLN A 4 9.08 -2.16 10.26
CA GLN A 4 8.15 -3.29 10.20
C GLN A 4 7.99 -3.80 8.77
N LEU A 5 7.89 -2.88 7.79
CA LEU A 5 7.84 -3.21 6.38
C LEU A 5 9.16 -3.84 5.91
N THR A 6 10.31 -3.34 6.37
CA THR A 6 11.63 -3.92 6.08
C THR A 6 11.73 -5.35 6.62
N ASN A 7 11.25 -5.61 7.82
CA ASN A 7 11.20 -6.96 8.37
C ASN A 7 10.28 -7.87 7.55
N LEU A 8 9.15 -7.36 7.08
CA LEU A 8 8.25 -8.11 6.22
C LEU A 8 8.90 -8.42 4.87
N VAL A 9 9.53 -7.44 4.22
CA VAL A 9 10.30 -7.65 2.98
C VAL A 9 11.39 -8.69 3.18
N LYS A 10 12.12 -8.63 4.29
CA LYS A 10 13.19 -9.59 4.61
C LYS A 10 12.69 -11.03 4.70
N GLN A 11 11.48 -11.26 5.22
CA GLN A 11 10.87 -12.60 5.27
C GLN A 11 10.65 -13.21 3.89
N TYR A 12 10.41 -12.40 2.87
CA TYR A 12 10.13 -12.83 1.50
C TYR A 12 11.33 -12.64 0.55
N ALA A 13 12.46 -12.10 1.04
CA ALA A 13 13.63 -11.76 0.24
C ALA A 13 14.47 -12.98 -0.20
N GLY A 14 14.23 -14.18 0.35
CA GLY A 14 15.06 -15.37 0.15
C GLY A 14 15.54 -15.54 -1.29
N ASP A 15 14.70 -16.12 -2.17
CA ASP A 15 15.09 -16.40 -3.57
C ASP A 15 15.03 -15.16 -4.47
N ALA A 16 14.34 -14.11 -4.03
CA ALA A 16 14.21 -12.90 -4.83
C ALA A 16 15.45 -12.00 -4.74
N ILE A 17 16.06 -11.90 -3.56
CA ILE A 17 17.20 -11.02 -3.27
C ILE A 17 18.40 -11.83 -2.74
N ILE A 18 18.24 -12.57 -1.63
CA ILE A 18 19.36 -13.15 -0.88
C ILE A 18 20.10 -14.21 -1.70
N ASN A 19 19.37 -15.07 -2.38
CA ASN A 19 19.93 -16.13 -3.22
C ASN A 19 20.03 -15.72 -4.71
N ASN A 20 19.86 -14.43 -5.03
CA ASN A 20 19.87 -13.95 -6.39
C ASN A 20 21.30 -13.59 -6.82
N PRO A 21 21.90 -14.28 -7.81
CA PRO A 21 23.28 -14.05 -8.20
C PRO A 21 23.53 -12.66 -8.83
N ALA A 22 22.48 -11.96 -9.24
CA ALA A 22 22.57 -10.60 -9.78
C ALA A 22 22.74 -9.53 -8.68
N ILE A 23 22.51 -9.89 -7.41
CA ILE A 23 22.70 -9.00 -6.26
C ILE A 23 23.87 -9.57 -5.43
N PRO A 24 25.00 -8.87 -5.29
CA PRO A 24 26.09 -9.30 -4.42
C PRO A 24 25.59 -9.48 -2.97
N ASN A 25 26.04 -10.55 -2.31
CA ASN A 25 25.56 -10.88 -0.95
C ASN A 25 25.77 -9.75 0.06
N GLU A 26 26.87 -9.00 -0.06
CA GLU A 26 27.17 -7.82 0.77
C GLU A 26 26.21 -6.65 0.54
N ARG A 27 25.41 -6.67 -0.53
CA ARG A 27 24.38 -5.67 -0.85
C ARG A 27 22.95 -6.15 -0.58
N ASN A 28 22.76 -7.36 -0.06
CA ASN A 28 21.42 -7.89 0.19
C ASN A 28 20.62 -7.03 1.14
N ASP A 29 21.21 -6.57 2.25
CA ASP A 29 20.50 -5.68 3.19
C ASP A 29 20.17 -4.33 2.56
N GLU A 30 21.03 -3.79 1.70
CA GLU A 30 20.76 -2.57 0.93
C GLU A 30 19.58 -2.78 -0.03
N ALA A 31 19.54 -3.91 -0.74
CA ALA A 31 18.45 -4.24 -1.66
C ALA A 31 17.11 -4.44 -0.93
N ILE A 32 17.12 -5.05 0.25
CA ILE A 32 15.95 -5.22 1.11
C ILE A 32 15.43 -3.85 1.57
N ASN A 33 16.32 -2.99 2.07
CA ASN A 33 15.96 -1.63 2.53
C ASN A 33 15.43 -0.78 1.39
N GLU A 34 16.05 -0.86 0.21
CA GLU A 34 15.59 -0.12 -0.97
C GLU A 34 14.23 -0.61 -1.45
N THR A 35 14.00 -1.93 -1.47
CA THR A 35 12.70 -2.51 -1.82
C THR A 35 11.63 -2.04 -0.84
N SER A 36 11.91 -2.05 0.46
CA SER A 36 10.98 -1.59 1.50
C SER A 36 10.66 -0.11 1.34
N SER A 37 11.67 0.72 1.09
CA SER A 37 11.51 2.16 0.86
C SER A 37 10.72 2.43 -0.43
N SER A 38 10.95 1.64 -1.47
CA SER A 38 10.24 1.74 -2.75
C SER A 38 8.77 1.37 -2.61
N ILE A 39 8.44 0.33 -1.82
CA ILE A 39 7.05 -0.04 -1.51
C ILE A 39 6.36 1.09 -0.74
N ALA A 40 6.98 1.60 0.33
CA ALA A 40 6.44 2.71 1.10
C ALA A 40 6.26 3.97 0.25
N GLY A 41 7.26 4.32 -0.56
CA GLY A 41 7.22 5.46 -1.48
C GLY A 41 6.16 5.31 -2.57
N GLY A 42 5.99 4.11 -3.12
CA GLY A 42 4.94 3.80 -4.10
C GLY A 42 3.54 4.02 -3.54
N LEU A 43 3.29 3.51 -2.33
CA LEU A 43 2.02 3.72 -1.62
C LEU A 43 1.80 5.22 -1.30
N GLN A 44 2.85 5.92 -0.85
CA GLN A 44 2.79 7.35 -0.58
C GLN A 44 2.47 8.18 -1.84
N ASN A 45 3.12 7.87 -2.95
CA ASN A 45 2.88 8.54 -4.23
C ASN A 45 1.44 8.30 -4.71
N MET A 46 0.93 7.07 -4.60
CA MET A 46 -0.46 6.77 -4.92
C MET A 46 -1.43 7.56 -4.05
N LEU A 47 -1.20 7.59 -2.73
CA LEU A 47 -2.03 8.35 -1.82
C LEU A 47 -2.06 9.85 -2.18
N SER A 48 -0.90 10.42 -2.50
CA SER A 48 -0.75 11.83 -2.89
C SER A 48 -1.35 12.15 -4.26
N SER A 49 -1.48 11.15 -5.14
CA SER A 49 -2.04 11.28 -6.50
C SER A 49 -3.53 10.95 -6.57
N GLY A 50 -4.21 10.87 -5.41
CA GLY A 50 -5.65 10.58 -5.37
C GLY A 50 -6.01 9.10 -5.31
N GLY A 51 -5.05 8.19 -5.25
CA GLY A 51 -5.27 6.73 -5.18
C GLY A 51 -5.66 6.20 -3.80
N ALA A 52 -6.14 7.05 -2.89
CA ALA A 52 -6.56 6.64 -1.54
C ALA A 52 -7.66 5.57 -1.56
N GLN A 53 -8.59 5.69 -2.50
CA GLN A 53 -9.69 4.76 -2.66
C GLN A 53 -9.19 3.36 -3.07
N ASP A 54 -8.27 3.27 -4.03
CA ASP A 54 -7.70 1.99 -4.46
C ASP A 54 -6.93 1.31 -3.33
N ILE A 55 -6.19 2.10 -2.54
CA ILE A 55 -5.51 1.60 -1.34
C ILE A 55 -6.54 1.06 -0.33
N LEU A 56 -7.61 1.80 -0.04
CA LEU A 56 -8.66 1.37 0.87
C LEU A 56 -9.40 0.12 0.37
N LYS A 57 -9.73 0.05 -0.93
CA LYS A 57 -10.33 -1.14 -1.55
C LYS A 57 -9.43 -2.37 -1.38
N MET A 58 -8.14 -2.21 -1.59
CA MET A 58 -7.16 -3.29 -1.39
C MET A 58 -7.14 -3.77 0.07
N PHE A 59 -7.10 -2.84 1.04
CA PHE A 59 -7.12 -3.19 2.47
C PHE A 59 -8.48 -3.70 2.96
N SER A 60 -9.59 -3.37 2.28
CA SER A 60 -10.93 -3.90 2.62
C SER A 60 -11.10 -5.38 2.29
N GLY A 61 -10.19 -5.96 1.49
CA GLY A 61 -10.26 -7.35 1.05
C GLY A 61 -11.22 -7.59 -0.12
N ASN A 62 -11.77 -6.54 -0.72
CA ASN A 62 -12.73 -6.64 -1.83
C ASN A 62 -12.05 -6.83 -3.20
N GLN A 63 -10.72 -6.75 -3.25
CA GLN A 63 -9.94 -6.95 -4.47
C GLN A 63 -8.81 -7.96 -4.25
N SER A 64 -8.41 -8.64 -5.32
CA SER A 64 -7.18 -9.43 -5.31
C SER A 64 -5.98 -8.52 -5.13
N VAL A 65 -5.29 -8.64 -4.01
CA VAL A 65 -4.12 -7.81 -3.67
C VAL A 65 -3.03 -7.96 -4.73
N SER A 66 -2.74 -9.19 -5.15
CA SER A 66 -1.63 -9.50 -6.06
C SER A 66 -1.74 -8.83 -7.44
N ASN A 67 -2.96 -8.62 -7.93
CA ASN A 67 -3.22 -8.03 -9.25
C ASN A 67 -3.86 -6.64 -9.17
N SER A 68 -3.86 -6.03 -7.99
CA SER A 68 -4.43 -4.68 -7.82
C SER A 68 -3.60 -3.62 -8.55
N THR A 69 -4.26 -2.53 -8.95
CA THR A 69 -3.59 -1.33 -9.49
C THR A 69 -2.50 -0.83 -8.53
N VAL A 70 -2.77 -0.91 -7.21
CA VAL A 70 -1.81 -0.53 -6.16
C VAL A 70 -0.55 -1.37 -6.27
N THR A 71 -0.69 -2.70 -6.26
CA THR A 71 0.46 -3.63 -6.32
C THR A 71 1.25 -3.46 -7.61
N ASN A 72 0.58 -3.26 -8.74
CA ASN A 72 1.24 -3.05 -10.04
C ASN A 72 2.05 -1.74 -10.07
N ASN A 73 1.49 -0.64 -9.56
CA ASN A 73 2.19 0.64 -9.48
C ASN A 73 3.41 0.57 -8.53
N VAL A 74 3.24 -0.06 -7.37
CA VAL A 74 4.34 -0.28 -6.42
C VAL A 74 5.43 -1.14 -7.05
N SER A 75 5.08 -2.23 -7.75
CA SER A 75 6.04 -3.08 -8.47
C SER A 75 6.83 -2.31 -9.51
N GLY A 76 6.17 -1.45 -10.27
CA GLY A 76 6.83 -0.56 -11.24
C GLY A 76 7.90 0.34 -10.60
N GLY A 77 7.58 0.93 -9.45
CA GLY A 77 8.53 1.73 -8.68
C GLY A 77 9.72 0.92 -8.15
N VAL A 78 9.47 -0.28 -7.65
CA VAL A 78 10.54 -1.20 -7.19
C VAL A 78 11.45 -1.59 -8.35
N ILE A 79 10.90 -1.92 -9.53
CA ILE A 79 11.69 -2.24 -10.73
C ILE A 79 12.64 -1.10 -11.08
N GLN A 80 12.12 0.13 -11.18
CA GLN A 80 12.92 1.31 -11.52
C GLN A 80 14.04 1.56 -10.52
N ASN A 81 13.78 1.42 -9.23
CA ASN A 81 14.78 1.63 -8.19
C ASN A 81 15.85 0.54 -8.17
N LEU A 82 15.46 -0.73 -8.37
CA LEU A 82 16.41 -1.83 -8.50
C LEU A 82 17.33 -1.66 -9.72
N MET A 83 16.78 -1.27 -10.85
CA MET A 83 17.57 -0.97 -12.06
C MET A 83 18.55 0.18 -11.82
N SER A 84 18.07 1.30 -11.26
CA SER A 84 18.87 2.51 -11.10
C SER A 84 19.97 2.40 -10.02
N LYS A 85 19.67 1.75 -8.90
CA LYS A 85 20.58 1.68 -7.74
C LYS A 85 21.50 0.46 -7.75
N PHE A 86 21.04 -0.66 -8.33
CA PHE A 86 21.81 -1.90 -8.37
C PHE A 86 22.32 -2.24 -9.76
N GLY A 87 21.98 -1.43 -10.77
CA GLY A 87 22.40 -1.68 -12.16
C GLY A 87 21.80 -2.96 -12.76
N LEU A 88 20.70 -3.45 -12.20
CA LEU A 88 20.04 -4.65 -12.71
C LEU A 88 19.40 -4.37 -14.07
N ASP A 89 19.41 -5.37 -14.95
CA ASP A 89 18.63 -5.32 -16.17
C ASP A 89 17.12 -5.40 -15.84
N GLN A 90 16.29 -4.95 -16.78
CA GLN A 90 14.84 -4.89 -16.60
C GLN A 90 14.21 -6.26 -16.31
N SER A 91 14.72 -7.33 -16.93
CA SER A 91 14.20 -8.69 -16.74
C SER A 91 14.44 -9.16 -15.31
N THR A 92 15.66 -8.99 -14.81
CA THR A 92 16.04 -9.35 -13.44
C THR A 92 15.28 -8.53 -12.41
N ALA A 93 15.23 -7.20 -12.58
CA ALA A 93 14.48 -6.33 -11.68
C ALA A 93 12.97 -6.65 -11.66
N SER A 94 12.39 -6.96 -12.82
CA SER A 94 10.98 -7.38 -12.93
C SER A 94 10.74 -8.73 -12.26
N ASN A 95 11.64 -9.70 -12.41
CA ASN A 95 11.53 -11.00 -11.75
C ASN A 95 11.55 -10.87 -10.22
N ILE A 96 12.42 -10.01 -9.69
CA ILE A 96 12.50 -9.72 -8.25
C ILE A 96 11.19 -9.08 -7.78
N ALA A 97 10.77 -7.98 -8.42
CA ALA A 97 9.59 -7.23 -8.02
C ALA A 97 8.31 -8.06 -8.11
N ASN A 98 8.11 -8.81 -9.20
CA ASN A 98 6.91 -9.62 -9.43
C ASN A 98 6.79 -10.82 -8.47
N LYS A 99 7.89 -11.32 -7.93
CA LYS A 99 7.88 -12.34 -6.88
C LYS A 99 7.67 -11.74 -5.50
N LEU A 100 8.33 -10.63 -5.22
CA LEU A 100 8.42 -10.09 -3.87
C LEU A 100 7.25 -9.18 -3.50
N VAL A 101 6.93 -8.21 -4.38
CA VAL A 101 5.94 -7.16 -4.06
C VAL A 101 4.54 -7.72 -3.81
N PRO A 102 3.98 -8.64 -4.64
CA PRO A 102 2.66 -9.19 -4.38
C PRO A 102 2.57 -9.93 -3.03
N ASN A 103 3.60 -10.69 -2.68
CA ASN A 103 3.66 -11.42 -1.40
C ASN A 103 3.72 -10.47 -0.20
N VAL A 104 4.57 -9.45 -0.28
CA VAL A 104 4.68 -8.42 0.77
C VAL A 104 3.36 -7.67 0.93
N MET A 105 2.75 -7.23 -0.18
CA MET A 105 1.48 -6.51 -0.16
C MET A 105 0.34 -7.36 0.40
N GLN A 106 0.26 -8.64 0.01
CA GLN A 106 -0.75 -9.56 0.53
C GLN A 106 -0.61 -9.75 2.04
N ASN A 107 0.61 -9.96 2.53
CA ASN A 107 0.86 -10.11 3.96
C ASN A 107 0.62 -8.80 4.72
N LEU A 108 0.98 -7.66 4.15
CA LEU A 108 0.67 -6.35 4.73
C LEU A 108 -0.84 -6.20 4.96
N VAL A 109 -1.66 -6.52 3.94
CA VAL A 109 -3.12 -6.49 4.05
C VAL A 109 -3.64 -7.50 5.07
N GLN A 110 -3.12 -8.73 5.08
CA GLN A 110 -3.53 -9.76 6.03
C GLN A 110 -3.24 -9.34 7.47
N LYS A 111 -2.02 -8.87 7.76
CA LYS A 111 -1.61 -8.41 9.10
C LYS A 111 -2.43 -7.21 9.57
N THR A 112 -2.71 -6.26 8.67
CA THR A 112 -3.55 -5.09 8.98
C THR A 112 -5.00 -5.47 9.31
N ASN A 113 -5.49 -6.58 8.77
CA ASN A 113 -6.85 -7.08 9.00
C ASN A 113 -6.95 -8.12 10.12
N ASP A 114 -5.83 -8.57 10.67
CA ASP A 114 -5.80 -9.51 11.79
C ASP A 114 -5.93 -8.74 13.12
N PRO A 115 -7.03 -8.92 13.87
CA PRO A 115 -7.20 -8.23 15.15
C PRO A 115 -6.19 -8.67 16.24
N ASN A 116 -5.50 -9.79 16.03
CA ASN A 116 -4.48 -10.29 16.94
C ASN A 116 -3.06 -9.85 16.58
N ASP A 117 -2.86 -9.23 15.41
CA ASP A 117 -1.56 -8.71 14.96
C ASP A 117 -1.56 -7.18 15.03
N SER A 118 -0.89 -6.64 16.04
CA SER A 118 -0.73 -5.19 16.24
C SER A 118 0.48 -4.61 15.51
N SER A 119 1.21 -5.40 14.72
CA SER A 119 2.40 -4.92 14.01
C SER A 119 2.06 -3.93 12.89
N PHE A 120 0.89 -4.08 12.29
CA PHE A 120 0.38 -3.16 11.27
C PHE A 120 -1.08 -2.82 11.57
N ASP A 121 -1.37 -1.54 11.72
CA ASP A 121 -2.75 -1.03 11.78
C ASP A 121 -2.98 -0.04 10.65
N ILE A 122 -4.20 0.00 10.15
CA ILE A 122 -4.56 0.83 8.99
C ILE A 122 -4.38 2.32 9.27
N GLN A 123 -4.64 2.75 10.49
CA GLN A 123 -4.45 4.13 10.90
C GLN A 123 -2.98 4.54 10.89
N GLY A 124 -2.10 3.68 11.43
CA GLY A 124 -0.65 3.88 11.43
C GLY A 124 -0.05 3.87 10.03
N ILE A 125 -0.56 2.99 9.15
CA ILE A 125 -0.15 2.95 7.74
C ILE A 125 -0.51 4.28 7.06
N PHE A 126 -1.78 4.70 7.12
CA PHE A 126 -2.20 5.95 6.49
C PHE A 126 -1.54 7.18 7.08
N ASN A 127 -1.37 7.26 8.40
CA ASN A 127 -0.63 8.34 9.05
C ASN A 127 0.83 8.40 8.59
N GLY A 128 1.48 7.25 8.49
CA GLY A 128 2.85 7.15 8.00
C GLY A 128 3.00 7.57 6.54
N LEU A 129 2.08 7.15 5.68
CA LEU A 129 2.07 7.47 4.25
C LEU A 129 1.70 8.94 3.99
N SER A 130 0.75 9.51 4.74
CA SER A 130 0.27 10.88 4.59
C SER A 130 1.07 11.92 5.38
N ARG A 131 2.17 11.50 6.03
CA ARG A 131 2.96 12.33 6.96
C ARG A 131 2.09 12.98 8.05
N GLY A 132 1.12 12.23 8.56
CA GLY A 132 0.21 12.65 9.62
C GLY A 132 -1.04 13.40 9.14
N SER A 133 -1.21 13.66 7.85
CA SER A 133 -2.40 14.38 7.34
C SER A 133 -3.71 13.63 7.58
N THR A 134 -3.65 12.30 7.77
CA THR A 134 -4.83 11.46 8.07
C THR A 134 -5.07 11.24 9.56
N SER A 135 -4.31 11.86 10.45
CA SER A 135 -4.43 11.65 11.91
C SER A 135 -5.80 12.03 12.50
N GLY A 136 -6.56 12.86 11.80
CA GLY A 136 -7.93 13.25 12.20
C GLY A 136 -9.03 12.31 11.69
N PHE A 137 -8.69 11.26 10.93
CA PHE A 137 -9.65 10.31 10.35
C PHE A 137 -9.56 8.97 11.05
N ASN A 138 -10.71 8.33 11.28
CA ASN A 138 -10.75 6.97 11.78
C ASN A 138 -10.74 6.00 10.58
N MET A 139 -9.53 5.63 10.13
CA MET A 139 -9.33 4.73 8.98
C MET A 139 -9.94 3.34 9.23
N GLN A 140 -9.93 2.86 10.47
CA GLN A 140 -10.55 1.59 10.82
C GLN A 140 -12.07 1.63 10.67
N ALA A 141 -12.71 2.73 11.10
CA ALA A 141 -14.14 2.89 10.93
C ALA A 141 -14.53 3.00 9.45
N LEU A 142 -13.70 3.69 8.64
CA LEU A 142 -13.87 3.78 7.21
C LEU A 142 -13.72 2.41 6.53
N LEU A 143 -12.67 1.65 6.88
CA LEU A 143 -12.46 0.29 6.37
C LEU A 143 -13.61 -0.65 6.74
N ASN A 144 -14.13 -0.57 7.97
CA ASN A 144 -15.27 -1.38 8.40
C ASN A 144 -16.55 -1.04 7.64
N LYS A 145 -16.77 0.24 7.34
CA LYS A 145 -17.88 0.67 6.47
C LYS A 145 -17.72 0.10 5.06
N LEU A 146 -16.52 0.16 4.48
CA LEU A 146 -16.22 -0.41 3.18
C LEU A 146 -16.43 -1.95 3.12
N LYS A 147 -16.14 -2.66 4.22
CA LYS A 147 -16.38 -4.11 4.31
C LYS A 147 -17.85 -4.47 4.46
N GLY A 148 -18.64 -3.63 5.14
CA GLY A 148 -20.01 -3.93 5.55
C GLY A 148 -21.10 -3.39 4.61
N ALA A 149 -20.83 -2.34 3.88
CA ALA A 149 -21.71 -1.75 2.89
C ALA A 149 -21.17 -2.05 1.49
N GLY A 150 -22.03 -2.36 0.53
CA GLY A 150 -21.59 -2.30 -0.87
C GLY A 150 -20.85 -0.99 -1.12
N LEU A 151 -19.83 -1.02 -1.93
CA LEU A 151 -18.97 0.16 -2.17
C LEU A 151 -19.68 1.27 -2.94
N ASP A 152 -20.78 0.94 -3.60
CA ASP A 152 -21.67 1.84 -4.33
C ASP A 152 -22.73 2.40 -3.36
N GLN A 153 -22.50 3.62 -2.89
CA GLN A 153 -23.37 4.30 -1.92
C GLN A 153 -24.37 5.23 -2.58
N ASP A 154 -24.15 5.60 -3.84
CA ASP A 154 -25.10 6.44 -4.56
C ASP A 154 -25.93 5.66 -5.60
N GLY A 155 -25.62 4.39 -5.80
CA GLY A 155 -26.43 3.50 -6.64
C GLY A 155 -26.26 3.77 -8.13
N ASP A 156 -25.14 4.39 -8.53
CA ASP A 156 -24.85 4.71 -9.95
C ASP A 156 -24.14 3.56 -10.69
N GLY A 157 -23.78 2.49 -9.94
CA GLY A 157 -23.19 1.25 -10.47
C GLY A 157 -21.68 1.27 -10.56
N ASP A 158 -21.01 2.33 -10.09
CA ASP A 158 -19.56 2.35 -9.93
C ASP A 158 -19.16 2.50 -8.44
N THR A 159 -17.88 2.67 -8.18
CA THR A 159 -17.38 2.94 -6.83
C THR A 159 -16.28 3.99 -6.93
N ASP A 160 -16.67 5.22 -6.70
CA ASP A 160 -15.80 6.36 -6.88
C ASP A 160 -15.65 7.25 -5.62
N LEU A 161 -15.12 8.46 -5.83
CA LEU A 161 -14.93 9.43 -4.76
C LEU A 161 -16.26 9.98 -4.21
N GLN A 162 -17.36 9.91 -4.99
CA GLN A 162 -18.68 10.36 -4.57
C GLN A 162 -19.26 9.42 -3.53
N ASP A 163 -19.09 8.09 -3.71
CA ASP A 163 -19.44 7.09 -2.71
C ASP A 163 -18.70 7.32 -1.40
N LEU A 164 -17.37 7.53 -1.50
CA LEU A 164 -16.56 7.84 -0.33
C LEU A 164 -17.03 9.12 0.37
N THR A 165 -17.41 10.12 -0.41
CA THR A 165 -17.92 11.40 0.11
C THR A 165 -19.28 11.22 0.78
N LYS A 166 -20.20 10.44 0.20
CA LYS A 166 -21.50 10.10 0.81
C LYS A 166 -21.33 9.28 2.09
N MET A 167 -20.43 8.29 2.10
CA MET A 167 -20.10 7.54 3.31
C MET A 167 -19.60 8.44 4.45
N LEU A 168 -18.82 9.45 4.13
CA LEU A 168 -18.25 10.39 5.10
C LEU A 168 -19.27 11.46 5.53
N SER A 169 -20.17 11.89 4.64
CA SER A 169 -21.18 12.92 4.92
C SER A 169 -22.36 12.40 5.73
N GLY A 170 -22.64 11.10 5.71
CA GLY A 170 -23.70 10.48 6.51
C GLY A 170 -23.44 10.46 8.02
N GLY A 171 -22.32 11.00 8.49
CA GLY A 171 -21.88 11.03 9.89
C GLY A 171 -21.64 12.40 10.51
N GLY A 172 -22.26 13.50 9.99
CA GLY A 172 -22.20 14.82 10.63
C GLY A 172 -21.07 15.73 10.10
N GLY A 173 -21.45 16.93 9.72
CA GLY A 173 -20.70 17.91 8.96
C GLY A 173 -19.28 18.21 9.43
N GLY A 174 -18.42 18.51 8.48
CA GLY A 174 -17.06 19.01 8.68
C GLY A 174 -15.94 18.16 8.11
N ILE A 175 -16.21 16.93 7.66
CA ILE A 175 -15.19 16.04 7.12
C ILE A 175 -14.91 16.36 5.64
N LEU A 176 -15.90 16.83 4.90
CA LEU A 176 -15.81 17.19 3.49
C LEU A 176 -14.74 18.25 3.18
N ASP A 177 -14.64 19.29 4.02
CA ASP A 177 -13.62 20.33 3.82
C ASP A 177 -12.20 19.83 4.11
N LYS A 178 -12.05 18.86 5.03
CA LYS A 178 -10.76 18.25 5.35
C LYS A 178 -10.32 17.25 4.26
N VAL A 179 -11.24 16.48 3.70
CA VAL A 179 -10.95 15.56 2.60
C VAL A 179 -10.57 16.33 1.35
N LYS A 180 -11.28 17.41 1.02
CA LYS A 180 -10.95 18.28 -0.11
C LYS A 180 -9.55 18.90 -0.01
N GLY A 181 -9.12 19.25 1.20
CA GLY A 181 -7.78 19.77 1.45
C GLY A 181 -6.65 18.73 1.39
N MET A 182 -6.98 17.42 1.41
CA MET A 182 -5.99 16.34 1.28
C MET A 182 -5.67 15.99 -0.18
N PHE A 183 -6.55 16.37 -1.12
CA PHE A 183 -6.44 16.03 -2.55
C PHE A 183 -6.12 17.23 -3.44
N ASN A 184 -5.81 18.40 -2.85
CA ASN A 184 -5.36 19.59 -3.58
C ASN A 184 -3.83 19.80 -3.36
#